data_1127988e26c4df9441d47526d754f203
#
_entry.id   1127988e26c4df9441d47526d754f203
#
_cell.length_a   1.000
_cell.length_b   1.000
_cell.length_c   1.000
_cell.angle_alpha   90.00
_cell.angle_beta   90.00
_cell.angle_gamma   90.00
#
_symmetry.space_group_name_H-M   'P 1'
#
loop_
_entity.id
_entity.type
_entity.pdbx_description
1 polymer ?
#
loop_
_entity_poly.entity_id
_entity_poly.type
_entity_poly.pdbx_seq_one_letter_code
_entity_poly.pdbx_strand_id
1 'polypeptide(L)'
;MIELDGKRWVQEPLGEDMRRLWRVDEVLWEGNTEYQHVLIGRTGQGISLFCDNDRQSTEYSQIVYHEAMMVPAFLLAEKLDRVLIIGSSEGVASHMAVTAGASRVDHVDIDRECVRVCAEHLPYGYRADELPELEAGSGPIHLHYADGWEFLDNAPPEGYDVVVLDLPDESADHDGEQHNRLYGVEFVQRCHDVLSPGGVVAFQAGCPTVWRNTTLVRAWNRFQSVFDTVTYFGADEHEWAFLFGRVEPLDDPTNVMLEAFPTLAYEPVSVDDASLIGATVPPYSVRNQE
;
A
#
# COMPACT_ATOMS: atom_id res chain seq x y z
N MET A 1 23.54 -4.82 -4.17
CA MET A 1 23.65 -6.19 -4.77
C MET A 1 24.93 -6.90 -4.34
N ILE A 2 24.94 -8.26 -4.34
CA ILE A 2 26.12 -9.11 -4.16
C ILE A 2 26.30 -10.03 -5.35
N GLU A 3 27.52 -10.56 -5.50
CA GLU A 3 27.80 -11.61 -6.48
C GLU A 3 27.97 -12.96 -5.73
N LEU A 4 27.22 -13.98 -6.17
CA LEU A 4 27.26 -15.33 -5.64
C LEU A 4 27.17 -16.31 -6.82
N ASP A 5 28.14 -17.24 -6.92
CA ASP A 5 28.24 -18.23 -8.00
C ASP A 5 28.19 -17.60 -9.42
N GLY A 6 28.85 -16.43 -9.59
CA GLY A 6 28.90 -15.70 -10.85
C GLY A 6 27.56 -15.09 -11.28
N LYS A 7 26.59 -14.93 -10.35
CA LYS A 7 25.28 -14.33 -10.55
C LYS A 7 25.08 -13.18 -9.59
N ARG A 8 24.27 -12.19 -9.99
CA ARG A 8 23.90 -11.04 -9.17
C ARG A 8 22.68 -11.34 -8.31
N TRP A 9 22.71 -10.87 -7.07
CA TRP A 9 21.64 -11.08 -6.11
C TRP A 9 21.37 -9.79 -5.33
N VAL A 10 20.09 -9.49 -5.10
CA VAL A 10 19.65 -8.55 -4.08
C VAL A 10 19.51 -9.29 -2.76
N GLN A 11 20.00 -8.70 -1.68
CA GLN A 11 19.81 -9.20 -0.31
C GLN A 11 18.71 -8.39 0.36
N GLU A 12 17.49 -8.90 0.32
CA GLU A 12 16.34 -8.31 1.00
C GLU A 12 16.47 -8.57 2.52
N PRO A 13 16.45 -7.52 3.36
CA PRO A 13 16.44 -7.71 4.80
C PRO A 13 15.05 -8.16 5.26
N LEU A 14 14.94 -9.23 6.03
CA LEU A 14 13.68 -9.69 6.61
C LEU A 14 13.64 -9.51 8.13
N GLY A 15 14.72 -9.04 8.71
CA GLY A 15 14.96 -8.85 10.13
C GLY A 15 16.45 -8.77 10.43
N GLU A 16 16.81 -8.65 11.69
CA GLU A 16 18.21 -8.47 12.11
C GLU A 16 19.12 -9.62 11.62
N ASP A 17 18.66 -10.87 11.77
CA ASP A 17 19.44 -12.07 11.47
C ASP A 17 19.02 -12.82 10.21
N MET A 18 18.06 -12.27 9.42
CA MET A 18 17.50 -12.98 8.27
C MET A 18 17.56 -12.15 7.00
N ARG A 19 17.94 -12.79 5.90
CA ARG A 19 17.98 -12.19 4.55
C ARG A 19 17.36 -13.15 3.55
N ARG A 20 16.61 -12.59 2.59
CA ARG A 20 16.16 -13.30 1.39
C ARG A 20 17.07 -12.91 0.22
N LEU A 21 17.39 -13.86 -0.63
CA LEU A 21 18.22 -13.63 -1.82
C LEU A 21 17.35 -13.68 -3.08
N TRP A 22 17.34 -12.60 -3.83
CA TRP A 22 16.69 -12.51 -5.13
C TRP A 22 17.74 -12.53 -6.23
N ARG A 23 17.72 -13.56 -7.10
CA ARG A 23 18.59 -13.56 -8.27
C ARG A 23 18.07 -12.54 -9.27
N VAL A 24 18.97 -11.67 -9.73
CA VAL A 24 18.70 -10.68 -10.77
C VAL A 24 19.39 -11.13 -12.07
N ASP A 25 18.58 -11.53 -13.05
CA ASP A 25 19.09 -12.01 -14.34
C ASP A 25 19.46 -10.83 -15.25
N GLU A 26 18.74 -9.69 -15.17
CA GLU A 26 18.96 -8.48 -15.93
C GLU A 26 18.60 -7.26 -15.06
N VAL A 27 19.44 -6.23 -15.07
CA VAL A 27 19.15 -4.92 -14.49
C VAL A 27 18.61 -4.04 -15.59
N LEU A 28 17.38 -3.53 -15.43
CA LEU A 28 16.76 -2.59 -16.36
C LEU A 28 17.09 -1.15 -15.97
N TRP A 29 17.09 -0.86 -14.68
CA TRP A 29 17.49 0.42 -14.11
C TRP A 29 18.08 0.23 -12.72
N GLU A 30 19.11 1.00 -12.37
CA GLU A 30 19.68 1.06 -11.01
C GLU A 30 20.27 2.44 -10.77
N GLY A 31 19.89 3.07 -9.66
CA GLY A 31 20.39 4.40 -9.29
C GLY A 31 19.89 4.84 -7.92
N ASN A 32 20.35 6.01 -7.49
CA ASN A 32 19.85 6.66 -6.28
C ASN A 32 18.96 7.83 -6.68
N THR A 33 17.81 7.89 -6.06
CA THR A 33 16.98 9.08 -6.03
C THR A 33 17.44 10.01 -4.89
N GLU A 34 16.71 11.07 -4.60
CA GLU A 34 16.96 11.89 -3.41
C GLU A 34 16.66 11.13 -2.11
N TYR A 35 15.78 10.10 -2.17
CA TYR A 35 15.21 9.46 -0.99
C TYR A 35 15.72 8.03 -0.77
N GLN A 36 16.08 7.30 -1.83
CA GLN A 36 16.35 5.87 -1.75
C GLN A 36 17.20 5.35 -2.90
N HIS A 37 17.80 4.18 -2.73
CA HIS A 37 18.40 3.42 -3.81
C HIS A 37 17.33 2.57 -4.49
N VAL A 38 17.11 2.76 -5.79
CA VAL A 38 16.11 2.02 -6.57
C VAL A 38 16.82 1.08 -7.54
N LEU A 39 16.33 -0.16 -7.62
CA LEU A 39 16.71 -1.15 -8.61
C LEU A 39 15.47 -1.75 -9.25
N ILE A 40 15.38 -1.71 -10.56
CA ILE A 40 14.39 -2.44 -11.35
C ILE A 40 15.10 -3.48 -12.18
N GLY A 41 14.72 -4.74 -12.02
CA GLY A 41 15.40 -5.84 -12.69
C GLY A 41 14.53 -7.08 -12.88
N ARG A 42 14.98 -7.96 -13.77
CA ARG A 42 14.30 -9.24 -14.04
C ARG A 42 14.73 -10.28 -13.03
N THR A 43 13.75 -10.84 -12.34
CA THR A 43 13.91 -11.93 -11.37
C THR A 43 13.10 -13.16 -11.78
N GLY A 44 13.07 -14.18 -10.93
CA GLY A 44 12.17 -15.33 -11.10
C GLY A 44 10.66 -15.00 -10.98
N GLN A 45 10.32 -13.79 -10.49
CA GLN A 45 8.95 -13.28 -10.41
C GLN A 45 8.64 -12.19 -11.46
N GLY A 46 9.36 -12.19 -12.58
CA GLY A 46 9.24 -11.18 -13.62
C GLY A 46 10.02 -9.90 -13.28
N ILE A 47 9.61 -8.77 -13.85
CA ILE A 47 10.20 -7.48 -13.56
C ILE A 47 9.82 -7.08 -12.13
N SER A 48 10.83 -6.73 -11.34
CA SER A 48 10.70 -6.49 -9.90
C SER A 48 11.34 -5.17 -9.52
N LEU A 49 10.70 -4.45 -8.61
CA LEU A 49 11.14 -3.21 -8.00
C LEU A 49 11.72 -3.50 -6.60
N PHE A 50 12.91 -2.95 -6.36
CA PHE A 50 13.55 -2.94 -5.04
C PHE A 50 13.93 -1.52 -4.66
N CYS A 51 13.56 -1.10 -3.44
CA CYS A 51 13.97 0.15 -2.84
C CYS A 51 14.81 -0.16 -1.59
N ASP A 52 16.04 0.36 -1.52
CA ASP A 52 17.02 0.07 -0.45
C ASP A 52 17.25 -1.43 -0.18
N ASN A 53 17.16 -2.24 -1.23
CA ASN A 53 17.16 -3.70 -1.29
C ASN A 53 15.87 -4.38 -0.79
N ASP A 54 14.89 -3.68 -0.26
CA ASP A 54 13.58 -4.24 0.03
C ASP A 54 12.77 -4.41 -1.26
N ARG A 55 12.13 -5.57 -1.41
CA ARG A 55 11.25 -5.85 -2.54
C ARG A 55 9.92 -5.11 -2.34
N GLN A 56 9.69 -4.13 -3.18
CA GLN A 56 8.44 -3.36 -3.16
C GLN A 56 7.36 -4.02 -4.02
N SER A 57 7.71 -4.40 -5.26
CA SER A 57 6.72 -4.92 -6.20
C SER A 57 7.33 -5.91 -7.17
N THR A 58 6.53 -6.86 -7.69
CA THR A 58 6.94 -7.79 -8.76
C THR A 58 5.80 -8.00 -9.75
N GLU A 59 6.13 -8.20 -11.01
CA GLU A 59 5.16 -8.48 -12.08
C GLU A 59 4.21 -9.65 -11.73
N TYR A 60 4.73 -10.67 -11.05
CA TYR A 60 3.95 -11.86 -10.70
C TYR A 60 2.93 -11.62 -9.57
N SER A 61 3.30 -10.86 -8.53
CA SER A 61 2.50 -10.79 -7.30
C SER A 61 1.82 -9.43 -7.05
N GLN A 62 2.13 -8.41 -7.85
CA GLN A 62 1.61 -7.06 -7.60
C GLN A 62 0.08 -6.99 -7.58
N ILE A 63 -0.61 -7.76 -8.44
CA ILE A 63 -2.08 -7.70 -8.48
C ILE A 63 -2.69 -8.26 -7.19
N VAL A 64 -2.15 -9.36 -6.66
CA VAL A 64 -2.61 -9.97 -5.40
C VAL A 64 -2.43 -9.00 -4.23
N TYR A 65 -1.29 -8.29 -4.19
CA TYR A 65 -1.00 -7.28 -3.19
C TYR A 65 -1.98 -6.11 -3.27
N HIS A 66 -2.11 -5.50 -4.45
CA HIS A 66 -2.95 -4.32 -4.62
C HIS A 66 -4.44 -4.64 -4.43
N GLU A 67 -4.93 -5.77 -4.90
CA GLU A 67 -6.31 -6.17 -4.65
C GLU A 67 -6.59 -6.41 -3.17
N ALA A 68 -5.67 -7.04 -2.43
CA ALA A 68 -5.80 -7.25 -1.00
C ALA A 68 -5.86 -5.92 -0.21
N MET A 69 -5.20 -4.88 -0.69
CA MET A 69 -5.23 -3.54 -0.11
C MET A 69 -6.45 -2.72 -0.55
N MET A 70 -6.79 -2.77 -1.84
CA MET A 70 -7.77 -1.85 -2.41
C MET A 70 -9.21 -2.37 -2.34
N VAL A 71 -9.43 -3.66 -2.63
CA VAL A 71 -10.79 -4.22 -2.71
C VAL A 71 -11.53 -4.14 -1.38
N PRO A 72 -10.96 -4.56 -0.23
CA PRO A 72 -11.64 -4.38 1.05
C PRO A 72 -11.92 -2.90 1.38
N ALA A 73 -11.00 -1.97 1.02
CA ALA A 73 -11.22 -0.55 1.23
C ALA A 73 -12.43 -0.02 0.45
N PHE A 74 -12.56 -0.42 -0.82
CA PHE A 74 -13.69 -0.04 -1.66
C PHE A 74 -15.02 -0.59 -1.13
N LEU A 75 -15.01 -1.81 -0.60
CA LEU A 75 -16.21 -2.49 -0.07
C LEU A 75 -16.64 -1.98 1.30
N LEU A 76 -15.72 -1.47 2.11
CA LEU A 76 -15.99 -0.92 3.44
C LEU A 76 -16.39 0.56 3.40
N ALA A 77 -16.00 1.29 2.37
CA ALA A 77 -16.35 2.70 2.19
C ALA A 77 -17.81 2.85 1.78
N GLU A 78 -18.52 3.82 2.36
CA GLU A 78 -19.90 4.13 1.98
C GLU A 78 -19.99 4.74 0.57
N LYS A 79 -18.94 5.44 0.16
CA LYS A 79 -18.81 6.08 -1.15
C LYS A 79 -17.40 5.86 -1.69
N LEU A 80 -17.26 5.98 -3.00
CA LEU A 80 -15.98 5.86 -3.67
C LEU A 80 -15.85 6.93 -4.76
N ASP A 81 -15.97 8.19 -4.36
CA ASP A 81 -15.89 9.33 -5.29
C ASP A 81 -14.50 9.97 -5.27
N ARG A 82 -13.92 10.17 -4.07
CA ARG A 82 -12.62 10.81 -3.88
C ARG A 82 -11.67 9.92 -3.09
N VAL A 83 -10.53 9.59 -3.70
CA VAL A 83 -9.49 8.72 -3.12
C VAL A 83 -8.19 9.51 -2.98
N LEU A 84 -7.55 9.40 -1.81
CA LEU A 84 -6.18 9.86 -1.59
C LEU A 84 -5.27 8.63 -1.49
N ILE A 85 -4.14 8.65 -2.21
CA ILE A 85 -3.11 7.62 -2.13
C ILE A 85 -1.80 8.30 -1.74
N ILE A 86 -1.14 7.80 -0.69
CA ILE A 86 0.17 8.28 -0.23
C ILE A 86 1.17 7.13 -0.38
N GLY A 87 2.21 7.34 -1.18
CA GLY A 87 3.14 6.30 -1.64
C GLY A 87 2.64 5.55 -2.87
N SER A 88 3.03 4.29 -3.06
CA SER A 88 2.62 3.47 -4.22
C SER A 88 3.16 3.99 -5.56
N SER A 89 4.45 4.26 -5.63
CA SER A 89 5.13 4.93 -6.78
C SER A 89 4.81 4.36 -8.16
N GLU A 90 4.42 3.09 -8.27
CA GLU A 90 4.05 2.43 -9.53
C GLU A 90 2.66 2.85 -10.07
N GLY A 91 1.75 3.37 -9.20
CA GLY A 91 0.46 3.92 -9.61
C GLY A 91 -0.65 2.88 -9.90
N VAL A 92 -0.45 1.61 -9.58
CA VAL A 92 -1.47 0.56 -9.75
C VAL A 92 -2.73 0.87 -8.94
N ALA A 93 -2.57 1.28 -7.68
CA ALA A 93 -3.66 1.63 -6.78
C ALA A 93 -4.54 2.77 -7.35
N SER A 94 -3.91 3.75 -8.02
CA SER A 94 -4.63 4.87 -8.66
C SER A 94 -5.52 4.40 -9.81
N HIS A 95 -5.00 3.54 -10.68
CA HIS A 95 -5.77 2.96 -11.79
C HIS A 95 -6.92 2.08 -11.28
N MET A 96 -6.68 1.31 -10.21
CA MET A 96 -7.73 0.50 -9.58
C MET A 96 -8.85 1.37 -9.02
N ALA A 97 -8.52 2.47 -8.32
CA ALA A 97 -9.51 3.38 -7.76
C ALA A 97 -10.38 4.01 -8.86
N VAL A 98 -9.80 4.47 -9.97
CA VAL A 98 -10.55 5.00 -11.12
C VAL A 98 -11.43 3.91 -11.75
N THR A 99 -10.91 2.69 -11.92
CA THR A 99 -11.68 1.56 -12.47
C THR A 99 -12.84 1.17 -11.55
N ALA A 100 -12.66 1.31 -10.25
CA ALA A 100 -13.70 1.06 -9.24
C ALA A 100 -14.75 2.19 -9.17
N GLY A 101 -14.55 3.32 -9.87
CA GLY A 101 -15.54 4.38 -10.02
C GLY A 101 -15.17 5.70 -9.36
N ALA A 102 -13.96 5.86 -8.80
CA ALA A 102 -13.53 7.12 -8.25
C ALA A 102 -13.50 8.22 -9.33
N SER A 103 -14.14 9.34 -9.07
CA SER A 103 -14.15 10.50 -9.98
C SER A 103 -12.88 11.33 -9.83
N ARG A 104 -12.21 11.22 -8.67
CA ARG A 104 -10.96 11.89 -8.38
C ARG A 104 -10.05 11.03 -7.51
N VAL A 105 -8.80 10.90 -7.93
CA VAL A 105 -7.70 10.30 -7.17
C VAL A 105 -6.60 11.35 -7.01
N ASP A 106 -6.32 11.78 -5.80
CA ASP A 106 -5.11 12.54 -5.47
C ASP A 106 -4.02 11.53 -5.08
N HIS A 107 -3.00 11.35 -5.92
CA HIS A 107 -1.87 10.47 -5.65
C HIS A 107 -0.66 11.32 -5.23
N VAL A 108 -0.16 11.08 -4.03
CA VAL A 108 0.94 11.84 -3.41
C VAL A 108 2.14 10.92 -3.23
N ASP A 109 3.23 11.23 -3.90
CA ASP A 109 4.50 10.55 -3.73
C ASP A 109 5.62 11.59 -3.55
N ILE A 110 6.53 11.33 -2.63
CA ILE A 110 7.64 12.24 -2.39
C ILE A 110 8.76 12.07 -3.44
N ASP A 111 8.86 10.87 -4.02
CA ASP A 111 9.97 10.48 -4.89
C ASP A 111 9.58 10.49 -6.38
N ARG A 112 9.63 11.69 -6.96
CA ARG A 112 9.37 11.89 -8.39
C ARG A 112 10.19 10.99 -9.31
N GLU A 113 11.46 10.77 -8.97
CA GLU A 113 12.36 9.96 -9.78
C GLU A 113 11.96 8.48 -9.73
N CYS A 114 11.56 7.98 -8.56
CA CYS A 114 11.04 6.61 -8.42
C CYS A 114 9.78 6.40 -9.28
N VAL A 115 8.80 7.31 -9.20
CA VAL A 115 7.59 7.25 -10.04
C VAL A 115 7.94 7.21 -11.53
N ARG A 116 8.87 8.08 -11.96
CA ARG A 116 9.29 8.14 -13.36
C ARG A 116 9.93 6.84 -13.85
N VAL A 117 10.87 6.27 -13.08
CA VAL A 117 11.54 5.04 -13.48
C VAL A 117 10.63 3.82 -13.40
N CYS A 118 9.68 3.80 -12.47
CA CYS A 118 8.61 2.80 -12.46
C CYS A 118 7.79 2.85 -13.74
N ALA A 119 7.31 4.03 -14.14
CA ALA A 119 6.52 4.22 -15.35
C ALA A 119 7.28 3.87 -16.64
N GLU A 120 8.63 4.01 -16.66
CA GLU A 120 9.47 3.67 -17.80
C GLU A 120 9.79 2.17 -17.90
N HIS A 121 9.84 1.45 -16.78
CA HIS A 121 10.43 0.10 -16.74
C HIS A 121 9.52 -1.01 -16.22
N LEU A 122 8.49 -0.69 -15.43
CA LEU A 122 7.53 -1.69 -14.99
C LEU A 122 6.47 -1.96 -16.07
N PRO A 123 6.03 -3.22 -16.26
CA PRO A 123 5.01 -3.57 -17.24
C PRO A 123 3.57 -3.36 -16.72
N TYR A 124 3.41 -2.74 -15.56
CA TYR A 124 2.14 -2.46 -14.89
C TYR A 124 2.18 -1.08 -14.24
N GLY A 125 1.03 -0.59 -13.79
CA GLY A 125 0.90 0.74 -13.20
C GLY A 125 0.96 1.85 -14.24
N TYR A 126 1.58 2.98 -13.88
CA TYR A 126 1.70 4.13 -14.76
C TYR A 126 2.59 3.84 -15.97
N ARG A 127 2.26 4.51 -17.09
CA ARG A 127 3.12 4.52 -18.29
C ARG A 127 3.78 5.90 -18.42
N ALA A 128 5.01 5.92 -18.93
CA ALA A 128 5.76 7.15 -19.10
C ALA A 128 5.04 8.22 -19.95
N ASP A 129 4.21 7.78 -20.93
CA ASP A 129 3.47 8.68 -21.82
C ASP A 129 2.25 9.33 -21.17
N GLU A 130 1.73 8.78 -20.06
CA GLU A 130 0.59 9.37 -19.31
C GLU A 130 1.02 10.32 -18.19
N LEU A 131 2.26 10.23 -17.67
CA LEU A 131 2.72 11.06 -16.56
C LEU A 131 2.45 12.57 -16.75
N PRO A 132 2.66 13.18 -17.93
CA PRO A 132 2.37 14.61 -18.12
C PRO A 132 0.89 14.97 -17.89
N GLU A 133 -0.04 14.08 -18.22
CA GLU A 133 -1.47 14.29 -17.99
C GLU A 133 -1.80 14.17 -16.49
N LEU A 134 -1.22 13.18 -15.80
CA LEU A 134 -1.39 12.95 -14.38
C LEU A 134 -0.81 14.11 -13.55
N GLU A 135 0.38 14.60 -13.90
CA GLU A 135 1.04 15.75 -13.28
C GLU A 135 0.26 17.06 -13.51
N ALA A 136 -0.39 17.18 -14.66
CA ALA A 136 -1.27 18.34 -14.97
C ALA A 136 -2.63 18.26 -14.29
N GLY A 137 -3.02 17.09 -13.75
CA GLY A 137 -4.33 16.86 -13.15
C GLY A 137 -5.49 17.08 -14.12
N SER A 138 -5.31 16.73 -15.39
CA SER A 138 -6.32 16.95 -16.44
C SER A 138 -7.31 15.78 -16.60
N GLY A 139 -7.03 14.65 -15.93
CA GLY A 139 -7.91 13.48 -15.86
C GLY A 139 -8.44 13.24 -14.43
N PRO A 140 -8.93 12.04 -14.14
CA PRO A 140 -9.38 11.67 -12.79
C PRO A 140 -8.24 11.51 -11.78
N ILE A 141 -7.02 11.24 -12.23
CA ILE A 141 -5.84 11.09 -11.38
C ILE A 141 -5.04 12.38 -11.39
N HIS A 142 -4.72 12.88 -10.20
CA HIS A 142 -3.89 14.06 -9.95
C HIS A 142 -2.65 13.62 -9.19
N LEU A 143 -1.50 13.60 -9.87
CA LEU A 143 -0.23 13.18 -9.29
C LEU A 143 0.50 14.39 -8.68
N HIS A 144 0.80 14.30 -7.39
CA HIS A 144 1.46 15.34 -6.60
C HIS A 144 2.81 14.82 -6.08
N TYR A 145 3.88 15.57 -6.33
CA TYR A 145 5.18 15.28 -5.72
C TYR A 145 5.33 16.13 -4.47
N ALA A 146 4.98 15.54 -3.33
CA ALA A 146 4.95 16.22 -2.06
C ALA A 146 5.15 15.25 -0.88
N ASP A 147 5.50 15.80 0.26
CA ASP A 147 5.47 15.07 1.53
C ASP A 147 4.02 14.77 1.94
N GLY A 148 3.73 13.51 2.27
CA GLY A 148 2.38 13.07 2.62
C GLY A 148 1.81 13.74 3.86
N TRP A 149 2.67 14.07 4.85
CA TRP A 149 2.24 14.82 6.03
C TRP A 149 1.82 16.24 5.69
N GLU A 150 2.66 16.96 4.93
CA GLU A 150 2.36 18.33 4.51
C GLU A 150 1.13 18.39 3.61
N PHE A 151 0.92 17.36 2.79
CA PHE A 151 -0.27 17.27 1.94
C PHE A 151 -1.54 17.15 2.78
N LEU A 152 -1.55 16.27 3.78
CA LEU A 152 -2.67 16.09 4.70
C LEU A 152 -2.96 17.34 5.55
N ASP A 153 -1.94 18.07 5.99
CA ASP A 153 -2.12 19.32 6.73
C ASP A 153 -2.89 20.40 5.93
N ASN A 154 -2.85 20.31 4.61
CA ASN A 154 -3.53 21.23 3.71
C ASN A 154 -4.81 20.62 3.08
N ALA A 155 -5.09 19.36 3.34
CA ALA A 155 -6.28 18.69 2.82
C ALA A 155 -7.56 19.20 3.53
N PRO A 156 -8.69 19.33 2.81
CA PRO A 156 -9.94 19.72 3.44
C PRO A 156 -10.47 18.60 4.35
N PRO A 157 -11.10 18.94 5.50
CA PRO A 157 -11.81 17.95 6.29
C PRO A 157 -12.95 17.34 5.45
N GLU A 158 -13.28 16.08 5.71
CA GLU A 158 -14.28 15.31 4.95
C GLU A 158 -14.03 15.30 3.43
N GLY A 159 -12.73 15.35 3.08
CA GLY A 159 -12.29 15.51 1.68
C GLY A 159 -12.24 14.20 0.90
N TYR A 160 -12.10 13.05 1.57
CA TYR A 160 -11.83 11.77 0.93
C TYR A 160 -12.73 10.65 1.47
N ASP A 161 -13.15 9.76 0.58
CA ASP A 161 -13.91 8.55 0.92
C ASP A 161 -12.98 7.37 1.25
N VAL A 162 -11.82 7.32 0.61
CA VAL A 162 -10.75 6.36 0.89
C VAL A 162 -9.41 7.07 0.95
N VAL A 163 -8.63 6.77 1.97
CA VAL A 163 -7.22 7.15 2.10
C VAL A 163 -6.38 5.88 2.11
N VAL A 164 -5.44 5.76 1.19
CA VAL A 164 -4.53 4.61 1.06
C VAL A 164 -3.13 5.02 1.49
N LEU A 165 -2.55 4.25 2.40
CA LEU A 165 -1.18 4.40 2.86
C LEU A 165 -0.38 3.17 2.42
N ASP A 166 0.33 3.33 1.31
CA ASP A 166 1.18 2.28 0.71
C ASP A 166 2.64 2.73 0.74
N LEU A 167 3.24 2.54 1.91
CA LEU A 167 4.56 3.03 2.29
C LEU A 167 5.51 1.85 2.53
N PRO A 168 6.85 2.05 2.44
CA PRO A 168 7.83 1.04 2.88
C PRO A 168 7.56 0.61 4.33
N ASP A 169 7.93 -0.62 4.72
CA ASP A 169 7.72 -1.13 6.08
C ASP A 169 8.29 -0.17 7.15
N GLU A 170 7.55 0.01 8.28
CA GLU A 170 8.03 0.79 9.43
C GLU A 170 9.34 0.18 9.94
N SER A 171 10.40 0.97 10.00
CA SER A 171 11.68 0.55 10.56
C SER A 171 11.59 0.49 12.08
N ALA A 172 11.80 -0.70 12.66
CA ALA A 172 11.80 -0.88 14.12
C ALA A 172 13.05 -0.30 14.81
N ASP A 173 14.16 -0.17 14.05
CA ASP A 173 15.49 0.11 14.59
C ASP A 173 15.95 1.55 14.41
N HIS A 174 15.19 2.36 13.65
CA HIS A 174 15.59 3.72 13.28
C HIS A 174 14.46 4.73 13.54
N ASP A 175 14.27 5.15 14.78
CA ASP A 175 13.29 6.20 15.16
C ASP A 175 13.48 7.55 14.41
N GLY A 176 14.56 7.71 13.67
CA GLY A 176 14.91 8.93 12.95
C GLY A 176 14.67 8.91 11.45
N GLU A 177 14.17 7.81 10.87
CA GLU A 177 13.87 7.78 9.44
C GLU A 177 12.63 8.62 9.11
N GLN A 178 12.73 9.40 8.05
CA GLN A 178 11.70 10.39 7.68
C GLN A 178 10.32 9.73 7.46
N HIS A 179 10.28 8.52 6.90
CA HIS A 179 9.03 7.82 6.65
C HIS A 179 8.39 7.28 7.94
N ASN A 180 9.15 6.98 9.01
CA ASN A 180 8.60 6.45 10.27
C ASN A 180 7.57 7.40 10.93
N ARG A 181 7.64 8.70 10.69
CA ARG A 181 6.63 9.65 11.18
C ARG A 181 5.24 9.41 10.59
N LEU A 182 5.16 8.81 9.40
CA LEU A 182 3.90 8.48 8.73
C LEU A 182 3.19 7.24 9.32
N TYR A 183 3.77 6.62 10.34
CA TYR A 183 3.19 5.48 11.07
C TYR A 183 2.64 5.85 12.46
N GLY A 184 2.96 7.04 12.96
CA GLY A 184 2.54 7.50 14.29
C GLY A 184 1.01 7.68 14.42
N VAL A 185 0.49 7.59 15.67
CA VAL A 185 -0.93 7.83 15.96
C VAL A 185 -1.40 9.20 15.44
N GLU A 186 -0.55 10.22 15.53
CA GLU A 186 -0.87 11.57 15.04
C GLU A 186 -1.12 11.58 13.52
N PHE A 187 -0.35 10.81 12.76
CA PHE A 187 -0.55 10.72 11.32
C PHE A 187 -1.82 9.94 10.97
N VAL A 188 -2.05 8.82 11.66
CA VAL A 188 -3.29 8.04 11.52
C VAL A 188 -4.52 8.89 11.87
N GLN A 189 -4.43 9.74 12.91
CA GLN A 189 -5.49 10.68 13.25
C GLN A 189 -5.71 11.73 12.16
N ARG A 190 -4.66 12.26 11.52
CA ARG A 190 -4.80 13.16 10.37
C ARG A 190 -5.50 12.50 9.19
N CYS A 191 -5.17 11.23 8.92
CA CYS A 191 -5.87 10.46 7.88
C CYS A 191 -7.36 10.31 8.22
N HIS A 192 -7.69 10.05 9.49
CA HIS A 192 -9.07 10.01 9.97
C HIS A 192 -9.79 11.36 9.76
N ASP A 193 -9.15 12.47 10.10
CA ASP A 193 -9.77 13.80 10.09
C ASP A 193 -10.09 14.33 8.68
N VAL A 194 -9.47 13.76 7.63
CA VAL A 194 -9.76 14.11 6.23
C VAL A 194 -10.78 13.18 5.58
N LEU A 195 -11.20 12.11 6.27
CA LEU A 195 -12.22 11.20 5.75
C LEU A 195 -13.62 11.82 5.81
N SER A 196 -14.40 11.54 4.77
CA SER A 196 -15.85 11.77 4.78
C SER A 196 -16.56 10.80 5.73
N PRO A 197 -17.80 11.07 6.16
CA PRO A 197 -18.61 10.07 6.85
C PRO A 197 -18.68 8.76 6.05
N GLY A 198 -18.47 7.63 6.73
CA GLY A 198 -18.35 6.31 6.10
C GLY A 198 -17.05 6.05 5.36
N GLY A 199 -16.09 6.96 5.48
CA GLY A 199 -14.79 6.84 4.84
C GLY A 199 -13.86 5.83 5.52
N VAL A 200 -12.84 5.38 4.78
CA VAL A 200 -11.92 4.28 5.17
C VAL A 200 -10.47 4.67 4.92
N VAL A 201 -9.60 4.40 5.88
CA VAL A 201 -8.15 4.32 5.65
C VAL A 201 -7.76 2.89 5.36
N ALA A 202 -7.09 2.63 4.25
CA ALA A 202 -6.39 1.37 3.95
C ALA A 202 -4.89 1.55 4.20
N PHE A 203 -4.29 0.61 4.90
CA PHE A 203 -2.91 0.72 5.37
C PHE A 203 -2.15 -0.59 5.19
N GLN A 204 -0.99 -0.53 4.52
CA GLN A 204 -0.02 -1.62 4.53
C GLN A 204 0.59 -1.73 5.93
N ALA A 205 0.26 -2.79 6.65
CA ALA A 205 0.51 -2.91 8.09
C ALA A 205 1.71 -3.81 8.45
N GLY A 206 2.45 -4.30 7.46
CA GLY A 206 3.57 -5.20 7.67
C GLY A 206 3.23 -6.68 7.52
N CYS A 207 4.13 -7.54 7.99
CA CYS A 207 4.02 -8.99 7.82
C CYS A 207 3.19 -9.64 8.93
N PRO A 208 2.27 -10.59 8.63
CA PRO A 208 1.46 -11.27 9.65
C PRO A 208 2.17 -12.42 10.36
N THR A 209 3.33 -12.88 9.88
CA THR A 209 4.02 -14.04 10.47
C THR A 209 4.60 -13.71 11.85
N VAL A 210 4.43 -14.61 12.82
CA VAL A 210 4.73 -14.37 14.25
C VAL A 210 6.16 -13.89 14.54
N TRP A 211 7.12 -14.22 13.71
CA TRP A 211 8.52 -13.83 13.88
C TRP A 211 8.85 -12.46 13.21
N ARG A 212 7.89 -11.84 12.50
CA ARG A 212 8.07 -10.57 11.77
C ARG A 212 6.86 -9.62 11.91
N ASN A 213 5.95 -9.85 12.86
CA ASN A 213 4.71 -9.12 12.96
C ASN A 213 4.72 -7.93 13.92
N THR A 214 5.87 -7.46 14.36
CA THR A 214 5.99 -6.35 15.31
C THR A 214 5.34 -5.06 14.78
N THR A 215 5.54 -4.75 13.50
CA THR A 215 4.94 -3.59 12.83
C THR A 215 3.43 -3.72 12.74
N LEU A 216 2.92 -4.89 12.37
CA LEU A 216 1.48 -5.17 12.34
C LEU A 216 0.83 -5.03 13.73
N VAL A 217 1.47 -5.53 14.78
CA VAL A 217 0.99 -5.37 16.17
C VAL A 217 0.92 -3.90 16.58
N ARG A 218 1.93 -3.10 16.25
CA ARG A 218 1.93 -1.65 16.50
C ARG A 218 0.83 -0.95 15.70
N ALA A 219 0.72 -1.25 14.41
CA ALA A 219 -0.30 -0.68 13.54
C ALA A 219 -1.71 -1.01 14.03
N TRP A 220 -1.97 -2.27 14.42
CA TRP A 220 -3.24 -2.71 15.00
C TRP A 220 -3.65 -1.87 16.20
N ASN A 221 -2.75 -1.67 17.16
CA ASN A 221 -3.02 -0.88 18.35
C ASN A 221 -3.28 0.60 18.05
N ARG A 222 -2.53 1.18 17.09
CA ARG A 222 -2.73 2.56 16.65
C ARG A 222 -4.10 2.73 16.00
N PHE A 223 -4.47 1.83 15.10
CA PHE A 223 -5.78 1.86 14.43
C PHE A 223 -6.92 1.73 15.43
N GLN A 224 -6.84 0.79 16.37
CA GLN A 224 -7.85 0.64 17.42
C GLN A 224 -7.97 1.86 18.34
N SER A 225 -6.95 2.70 18.45
CA SER A 225 -7.01 3.94 19.23
C SER A 225 -7.64 5.11 18.49
N VAL A 226 -7.80 5.01 17.16
CA VAL A 226 -8.28 6.11 16.29
C VAL A 226 -9.63 5.81 15.65
N PHE A 227 -9.87 4.57 15.22
CA PHE A 227 -11.07 4.19 14.46
C PHE A 227 -12.05 3.38 15.28
N ASP A 228 -13.36 3.63 15.05
CA ASP A 228 -14.44 2.87 15.67
C ASP A 228 -14.53 1.44 15.13
N THR A 229 -14.16 1.23 13.85
CA THR A 229 -14.07 -0.09 13.23
C THR A 229 -12.66 -0.30 12.67
N VAL A 230 -12.02 -1.41 13.05
CA VAL A 230 -10.75 -1.85 12.47
C VAL A 230 -10.92 -3.24 11.87
N THR A 231 -10.74 -3.35 10.58
CA THR A 231 -10.79 -4.61 9.84
C THR A 231 -9.39 -5.01 9.40
N TYR A 232 -9.07 -6.28 9.50
CA TYR A 232 -7.84 -6.90 9.03
C TYR A 232 -8.09 -7.64 7.71
N PHE A 233 -7.13 -7.61 6.82
CA PHE A 233 -7.09 -8.52 5.67
C PHE A 233 -5.65 -9.00 5.44
N GLY A 234 -5.45 -10.32 5.46
CA GLY A 234 -4.15 -10.91 5.21
C GLY A 234 -4.31 -12.26 4.54
N ALA A 235 -3.75 -12.45 3.36
CA ALA A 235 -3.84 -13.67 2.59
C ALA A 235 -2.55 -14.50 2.68
N ASP A 236 -2.67 -15.81 2.57
CA ASP A 236 -1.53 -16.74 2.53
C ASP A 236 -0.71 -16.63 1.23
N GLU A 237 -1.27 -15.97 0.20
CA GLU A 237 -0.64 -15.83 -1.11
C GLU A 237 0.41 -14.71 -1.16
N HIS A 238 0.47 -13.85 -0.16
CA HIS A 238 1.47 -12.79 -0.02
C HIS A 238 1.87 -12.59 1.45
N GLU A 239 2.98 -11.87 1.67
CA GLU A 239 3.58 -11.72 3.01
C GLU A 239 3.05 -10.54 3.80
N TRP A 240 2.19 -9.70 3.23
CA TRP A 240 1.70 -8.50 3.87
C TRP A 240 0.28 -8.65 4.39
N ALA A 241 0.01 -7.89 5.43
CA ALA A 241 -1.31 -7.70 5.99
C ALA A 241 -1.72 -6.23 5.82
N PHE A 242 -3.01 -6.03 5.67
CA PHE A 242 -3.62 -4.72 5.54
C PHE A 242 -4.59 -4.47 6.67
N LEU A 243 -4.64 -3.23 7.12
CA LEU A 243 -5.62 -2.75 8.09
C LEU A 243 -6.51 -1.71 7.44
N PHE A 244 -7.79 -1.78 7.80
CA PHE A 244 -8.80 -0.84 7.34
C PHE A 244 -9.44 -0.20 8.56
N GLY A 245 -9.23 1.11 8.70
CA GLY A 245 -9.86 1.91 9.74
C GLY A 245 -11.05 2.67 9.16
N ARG A 246 -12.26 2.48 9.72
CA ARG A 246 -13.46 3.18 9.31
C ARG A 246 -13.92 4.14 10.41
N VAL A 247 -14.40 5.31 10.00
CA VAL A 247 -14.80 6.39 10.92
C VAL A 247 -15.99 5.96 11.79
N GLU A 248 -17.00 5.29 11.20
CA GLU A 248 -18.17 4.84 11.96
C GLU A 248 -18.10 3.34 12.27
N PRO A 249 -18.79 2.91 13.35
CA PRO A 249 -18.85 1.52 13.73
C PRO A 249 -19.60 0.66 12.71
N LEU A 250 -19.10 -0.55 12.47
CA LEU A 250 -19.78 -1.64 11.76
C LEU A 250 -19.84 -2.86 12.66
N ASP A 251 -21.03 -3.48 12.77
CA ASP A 251 -21.22 -4.69 13.59
C ASP A 251 -20.53 -5.90 12.95
N ASP A 252 -20.57 -6.02 11.62
CA ASP A 252 -19.99 -7.14 10.87
C ASP A 252 -19.36 -6.62 9.56
N PRO A 253 -18.09 -6.15 9.61
CA PRO A 253 -17.40 -5.65 8.41
C PRO A 253 -17.28 -6.69 7.30
N THR A 254 -17.11 -7.98 7.63
CA THR A 254 -17.02 -9.06 6.64
C THR A 254 -18.33 -9.21 5.87
N ASN A 255 -19.46 -9.19 6.55
CA ASN A 255 -20.76 -9.27 5.89
C ASN A 255 -21.04 -8.02 5.03
N VAL A 256 -20.64 -6.83 5.49
CA VAL A 256 -20.75 -5.58 4.69
C VAL A 256 -19.98 -5.72 3.38
N MET A 257 -18.75 -6.24 3.43
CA MET A 257 -17.96 -6.47 2.22
C MET A 257 -18.63 -7.48 1.28
N LEU A 258 -19.13 -8.60 1.79
CA LEU A 258 -19.81 -9.62 1.00
C LEU A 258 -21.08 -9.10 0.32
N GLU A 259 -21.86 -8.25 0.99
CA GLU A 259 -23.06 -7.64 0.43
C GLU A 259 -22.73 -6.60 -0.66
N ALA A 260 -21.64 -5.85 -0.50
CA ALA A 260 -21.19 -4.85 -1.46
C ALA A 260 -20.45 -5.45 -2.67
N PHE A 261 -19.80 -6.60 -2.52
CA PHE A 261 -18.92 -7.20 -3.53
C PHE A 261 -19.58 -7.39 -4.91
N PRO A 262 -20.84 -7.88 -5.04
CA PRO A 262 -21.49 -8.03 -6.35
C PRO A 262 -21.73 -6.71 -7.10
N THR A 263 -21.62 -5.56 -6.43
CA THR A 263 -21.88 -4.23 -7.02
C THR A 263 -20.62 -3.44 -7.30
N LEU A 264 -19.44 -3.98 -6.94
CA LEU A 264 -18.17 -3.34 -7.19
C LEU A 264 -17.91 -3.23 -8.71
N ALA A 265 -17.61 -2.04 -9.19
CA ALA A 265 -17.33 -1.81 -10.61
C ALA A 265 -15.98 -2.38 -11.06
N TYR A 266 -15.01 -2.46 -10.14
CA TYR A 266 -13.75 -3.19 -10.36
C TYR A 266 -14.00 -4.70 -10.27
N GLU A 267 -13.49 -5.46 -11.22
CA GLU A 267 -13.58 -6.94 -11.26
C GLU A 267 -12.29 -7.56 -10.73
N PRO A 268 -12.24 -7.98 -9.42
CA PRO A 268 -11.05 -8.60 -8.86
C PRO A 268 -10.72 -9.95 -9.50
N VAL A 269 -9.42 -10.27 -9.57
CA VAL A 269 -8.91 -11.55 -10.08
C VAL A 269 -8.32 -12.43 -8.99
N SER A 270 -8.04 -11.89 -7.80
CA SER A 270 -7.45 -12.60 -6.66
C SER A 270 -8.26 -12.48 -5.37
N VAL A 271 -9.32 -11.67 -5.35
CA VAL A 271 -10.23 -11.53 -4.21
C VAL A 271 -11.62 -12.02 -4.60
N ASP A 272 -12.18 -12.91 -3.79
CA ASP A 272 -13.52 -13.46 -3.90
C ASP A 272 -14.22 -13.58 -2.54
N ASP A 273 -15.45 -14.07 -2.50
CA ASP A 273 -16.22 -14.28 -1.26
C ASP A 273 -15.44 -15.15 -0.25
N ALA A 274 -14.72 -16.17 -0.72
CA ALA A 274 -14.00 -17.07 0.16
C ALA A 274 -12.79 -16.38 0.81
N SER A 275 -12.06 -15.55 0.06
CA SER A 275 -10.96 -14.74 0.59
C SER A 275 -11.46 -13.65 1.53
N LEU A 276 -12.60 -13.00 1.23
CA LEU A 276 -13.22 -12.02 2.14
C LEU A 276 -13.64 -12.65 3.47
N ILE A 277 -14.06 -13.91 3.48
CA ILE A 277 -14.37 -14.63 4.72
C ILE A 277 -13.11 -15.10 5.45
N GLY A 278 -12.17 -15.72 4.70
CA GLY A 278 -11.02 -16.42 5.28
C GLY A 278 -9.90 -15.49 5.74
N ALA A 279 -9.68 -14.38 5.04
CA ALA A 279 -8.54 -13.50 5.26
C ALA A 279 -8.78 -12.36 6.27
N THR A 280 -9.98 -12.22 6.82
CA THR A 280 -10.35 -11.11 7.74
C THR A 280 -10.09 -11.38 9.22
N VAL A 281 -9.60 -12.55 9.58
CA VAL A 281 -9.29 -12.89 10.98
C VAL A 281 -7.81 -12.59 11.27
N PRO A 282 -7.49 -11.58 12.13
CA PRO A 282 -6.10 -11.30 12.48
C PRO A 282 -5.43 -12.50 13.15
N PRO A 283 -4.12 -12.68 12.99
CA PRO A 283 -3.35 -13.70 13.70
C PRO A 283 -3.57 -13.65 15.22
N TYR A 284 -3.49 -14.80 15.89
CA TYR A 284 -3.68 -14.89 17.35
C TYR A 284 -2.78 -13.90 18.12
N SER A 285 -1.51 -13.79 17.73
CA SER A 285 -0.54 -12.87 18.33
C SER A 285 -0.85 -11.38 18.15
N VAL A 286 -1.69 -11.01 17.18
CA VAL A 286 -2.12 -9.64 16.94
C VAL A 286 -3.36 -9.30 17.78
N ARG A 287 -4.35 -10.20 17.84
CA ARG A 287 -5.63 -9.97 18.53
C ARG A 287 -5.62 -10.31 20.03
N ASN A 288 -4.60 -11.03 20.54
CA ASN A 288 -4.44 -11.40 21.95
C ASN A 288 -3.05 -10.96 22.44
N GLN A 289 -2.88 -9.68 22.62
CA GLN A 289 -1.67 -9.10 23.21
C GLN A 289 -1.87 -9.07 24.74
N GLU A 290 -0.92 -9.68 25.49
CA GLU A 290 -0.88 -9.62 26.96
C GLU A 290 -0.16 -8.35 27.43
#